data_5e10d0d552372e293060b180ebf64df2
#
_entry.id   5e10d0d552372e293060b180ebf64df2
#
_cell.length_a   1.000
_cell.length_b   1.000
_cell.length_c   1.000
_cell.angle_alpha   90.00
_cell.angle_beta   90.00
_cell.angle_gamma   90.00
#
_symmetry.space_group_name_H-M   'P 1'
#
loop_
_entity.id
_entity.type
_entity.pdbx_description
1 polymer ?
#
loop_
_entity_poly.entity_id
_entity_poly.type
_entity_poly.pdbx_seq_one_letter_code
_entity_poly.pdbx_strand_id
1 'polypeptide(L)'
;MFNPYTGIKTNLLFFTKGTPTKEVWFYEHQYPAGVKNYSKTRHMRIEEFAVEEAWWGSETDGFAARVENEFAWKVSLDELKARNWNLDCKNPHVGEQISHDPDQLLRDYAQLQGDISQLRDQLKAVLAEALERP
;
A
#
# COMPACT_ATOMS: atom_id res chain seq x y z
N MET A 1 5.10 -3.56 -13.97
CA MET A 1 5.91 -4.18 -15.03
C MET A 1 5.60 -5.67 -15.19
N PHE A 2 5.44 -6.44 -14.14
CA PHE A 2 5.14 -7.89 -14.21
C PHE A 2 3.66 -8.25 -14.07
N ASN A 3 2.79 -7.29 -13.82
CA ASN A 3 1.35 -7.48 -13.78
C ASN A 3 0.84 -7.70 -15.23
N PRO A 4 -0.03 -8.69 -15.53
CA PRO A 4 -0.79 -9.52 -14.60
C PRO A 4 -0.12 -10.82 -14.14
N TYR A 5 1.14 -11.05 -14.45
CA TYR A 5 1.80 -12.33 -14.21
C TYR A 5 2.22 -12.54 -12.76
N THR A 6 2.50 -11.46 -12.03
CA THR A 6 2.87 -11.50 -10.61
C THR A 6 2.52 -10.19 -9.90
N GLY A 7 2.15 -10.26 -8.63
CA GLY A 7 1.95 -9.12 -7.74
C GLY A 7 3.22 -8.61 -7.06
N ILE A 8 4.40 -9.03 -7.53
CA ILE A 8 5.68 -8.60 -6.93
C ILE A 8 5.90 -7.11 -7.18
N LYS A 9 6.15 -6.37 -6.11
CA LYS A 9 6.56 -4.96 -6.20
C LYS A 9 7.93 -4.87 -6.87
N THR A 10 8.12 -3.86 -7.70
CA THR A 10 9.38 -3.61 -8.42
C THR A 10 9.89 -2.25 -8.02
N ASN A 11 11.19 -2.15 -7.75
CA ASN A 11 11.86 -0.88 -7.49
C ASN A 11 12.61 -0.42 -8.74
N LEU A 12 12.58 0.89 -8.98
CA LEU A 12 13.42 1.57 -9.97
C LEU A 12 14.47 2.37 -9.20
N LEU A 13 15.74 2.18 -9.53
CA LEU A 13 16.85 2.87 -8.89
C LEU A 13 17.41 3.92 -9.86
N PHE A 14 17.42 5.17 -9.42
CA PHE A 14 18.02 6.30 -10.13
C PHE A 14 19.23 6.79 -9.34
N PHE A 15 20.35 7.02 -10.01
CA PHE A 15 21.56 7.52 -9.38
C PHE A 15 22.41 8.35 -10.35
N THR A 16 23.19 9.29 -9.81
CA THR A 16 24.18 10.07 -10.57
C THR A 16 25.57 9.54 -10.26
N LYS A 17 26.30 9.12 -11.30
CA LYS A 17 27.67 8.63 -11.16
C LYS A 17 28.63 9.78 -10.82
N GLY A 18 29.55 9.54 -9.90
CA GLY A 18 30.64 10.47 -9.60
C GLY A 18 30.36 11.41 -8.40
N THR A 19 29.15 11.45 -7.87
CA THR A 19 28.83 12.25 -6.69
C THR A 19 28.61 11.32 -5.49
N PRO A 20 29.28 11.57 -4.35
CA PRO A 20 29.06 10.75 -3.14
C PRO A 20 27.62 10.89 -2.67
N THR A 21 26.96 9.75 -2.50
CA THR A 21 25.60 9.68 -1.94
C THR A 21 25.65 9.93 -0.43
N LYS A 22 24.83 10.82 0.08
CA LYS A 22 24.67 11.10 1.52
C LYS A 22 23.39 10.49 2.07
N GLU A 23 22.35 10.52 1.28
CA GLU A 23 21.02 10.02 1.62
C GLU A 23 20.36 9.42 0.38
N VAL A 24 19.44 8.50 0.58
CA VAL A 24 18.64 7.88 -0.48
C VAL A 24 17.18 8.22 -0.24
N TRP A 25 16.55 8.77 -1.25
CA TRP A 25 15.13 9.07 -1.27
C TRP A 25 14.35 7.89 -1.82
N PHE A 26 13.25 7.58 -1.16
CA PHE A 26 12.28 6.57 -1.59
C PHE A 26 10.97 7.26 -1.91
N TYR A 27 10.28 6.78 -2.94
CA TYR A 27 8.94 7.19 -3.28
C TYR A 27 8.09 5.95 -3.61
N GLU A 28 6.96 5.83 -2.97
CA GLU A 28 6.03 4.73 -3.21
C GLU A 28 4.91 5.19 -4.15
N HIS A 29 4.96 4.72 -5.41
CA HIS A 29 3.93 5.01 -6.41
C HIS A 29 2.57 4.47 -5.96
N GLN A 30 1.57 5.32 -5.99
CA GLN A 30 0.21 4.97 -5.62
C GLN A 30 -0.61 4.60 -6.85
N TYR A 31 -1.53 3.64 -6.67
CA TYR A 31 -2.51 3.37 -7.72
C TYR A 31 -3.48 4.54 -7.86
N PRO A 32 -3.84 4.91 -9.08
CA PRO A 32 -4.90 5.90 -9.31
C PRO A 32 -6.21 5.49 -8.63
N ALA A 33 -7.04 6.48 -8.28
CA ALA A 33 -8.31 6.24 -7.60
C ALA A 33 -9.17 5.21 -8.37
N GLY A 34 -9.65 4.20 -7.66
CA GLY A 34 -10.45 3.10 -8.22
C GLY A 34 -9.67 2.00 -8.94
N VAL A 35 -8.34 2.11 -9.00
CA VAL A 35 -7.48 1.06 -9.58
C VAL A 35 -6.86 0.24 -8.48
N LYS A 36 -7.22 -1.04 -8.41
CA LYS A 36 -6.61 -1.98 -7.45
C LYS A 36 -5.36 -2.65 -8.00
N ASN A 37 -5.34 -2.91 -9.30
CA ASN A 37 -4.24 -3.57 -10.00
C ASN A 37 -4.18 -3.12 -11.45
N TYR A 38 -3.01 -3.07 -12.04
CA TYR A 38 -2.84 -2.99 -13.47
C TYR A 38 -3.11 -4.35 -14.13
N SER A 39 -3.56 -4.32 -15.39
CA SER A 39 -3.92 -5.52 -16.15
C SER A 39 -3.53 -5.37 -17.62
N LYS A 40 -3.77 -6.39 -18.42
CA LYS A 40 -3.55 -6.31 -19.88
C LYS A 40 -4.39 -5.24 -20.55
N THR A 41 -5.59 -4.97 -20.03
CA THR A 41 -6.52 -3.96 -20.55
C THR A 41 -6.35 -2.58 -19.92
N ARG A 42 -5.71 -2.53 -18.75
CA ARG A 42 -5.36 -1.30 -18.04
C ARG A 42 -3.90 -1.34 -17.64
N HIS A 43 -3.04 -0.81 -18.48
CA HIS A 43 -1.62 -0.65 -18.18
C HIS A 43 -1.38 0.66 -17.42
N MET A 44 -0.25 0.70 -16.74
CA MET A 44 0.31 1.91 -16.17
C MET A 44 0.62 2.91 -17.29
N ARG A 45 0.25 4.16 -17.10
CA ARG A 45 0.47 5.24 -18.05
C ARG A 45 1.48 6.23 -17.50
N ILE A 46 2.18 6.93 -18.39
CA ILE A 46 3.20 7.90 -17.99
C ILE A 46 2.59 9.08 -17.21
N GLU A 47 1.37 9.47 -17.53
CA GLU A 47 0.67 10.56 -16.88
C GLU A 47 0.39 10.27 -15.40
N GLU A 48 0.37 9.01 -15.00
CA GLU A 48 0.19 8.59 -13.61
C GLU A 48 1.38 8.95 -12.73
N PHE A 49 2.54 9.24 -13.32
CA PHE A 49 3.75 9.68 -12.62
C PHE A 49 3.89 11.20 -12.49
N ALA A 50 2.91 11.98 -12.89
CA ALA A 50 3.00 13.43 -12.85
C ALA A 50 3.23 13.99 -11.43
N VAL A 51 2.70 13.32 -10.41
CA VAL A 51 2.90 13.70 -8.99
C VAL A 51 4.33 13.43 -8.56
N GLU A 52 4.88 12.28 -8.94
CA GLU A 52 6.26 11.89 -8.67
C GLU A 52 7.25 12.80 -9.40
N GLU A 53 6.98 13.12 -10.65
CA GLU A 53 7.81 14.05 -11.44
C GLU A 53 7.85 15.44 -10.81
N ALA A 54 6.70 15.95 -10.38
CA ALA A 54 6.60 17.22 -9.67
C ALA A 54 7.37 17.20 -8.35
N TRP A 55 7.26 16.12 -7.59
CA TRP A 55 8.00 15.92 -6.34
C TRP A 55 9.49 15.73 -6.58
N TRP A 56 9.87 15.06 -7.68
CA TRP A 56 11.28 14.82 -8.01
C TRP A 56 12.04 16.14 -8.16
N GLY A 57 11.43 17.14 -8.75
CA GLY A 57 12.03 18.45 -8.95
C GLY A 57 13.14 18.45 -10.00
N SER A 58 14.00 19.46 -9.94
CA SER A 58 15.07 19.68 -10.91
C SER A 58 16.44 19.69 -10.24
N GLU A 59 17.46 19.23 -10.97
CA GLU A 59 18.86 19.37 -10.53
C GLU A 59 19.29 20.83 -10.45
N THR A 60 18.69 21.71 -11.26
CA THR A 60 19.04 23.15 -11.32
C THR A 60 18.68 23.89 -10.03
N ASP A 61 17.69 23.44 -9.28
CA ASP A 61 17.29 24.00 -7.99
C ASP A 61 17.74 23.15 -6.78
N GLY A 62 18.62 22.17 -7.04
CA GLY A 62 19.11 21.24 -6.03
C GLY A 62 18.04 20.28 -5.51
N PHE A 63 17.03 20.01 -6.32
CA PHE A 63 15.91 19.13 -5.97
C PHE A 63 15.08 19.64 -4.77
N ALA A 64 14.86 20.95 -4.69
CA ALA A 64 14.16 21.61 -3.58
C ALA A 64 12.72 21.12 -3.38
N ALA A 65 12.10 20.57 -4.42
CA ALA A 65 10.75 19.98 -4.35
C ALA A 65 10.69 18.67 -3.56
N ARG A 66 11.84 18.01 -3.32
CA ARG A 66 11.87 16.75 -2.56
C ARG A 66 11.68 17.01 -1.07
N VAL A 67 10.49 16.79 -0.61
CA VAL A 67 10.12 16.86 0.81
C VAL A 67 9.53 15.53 1.24
N GLU A 68 9.73 15.16 2.50
CA GLU A 68 9.10 13.97 3.07
C GLU A 68 7.60 14.16 3.17
N ASN A 69 6.86 13.14 2.79
CA ASN A 69 5.40 13.08 2.88
C ASN A 69 4.95 11.62 3.10
N GLU A 70 3.66 11.36 3.08
CA GLU A 70 3.11 10.02 3.32
C GLU A 70 3.60 8.94 2.33
N PHE A 71 4.09 9.33 1.14
CA PHE A 71 4.58 8.42 0.10
C PHE A 71 6.07 8.53 -0.13
N ALA A 72 6.70 9.58 0.38
CA ALA A 72 8.11 9.86 0.17
C ALA A 72 8.87 10.02 1.49
N TRP A 73 9.97 9.32 1.61
CA TRP A 73 10.85 9.37 2.80
C TRP A 73 12.31 9.27 2.38
N LYS A 74 13.19 9.63 3.29
CA LYS A 74 14.61 9.50 3.06
C LYS A 74 15.26 8.60 4.11
N VAL A 75 16.33 7.95 3.71
CA VAL A 75 17.15 7.11 4.58
C VAL A 75 18.59 7.57 4.46
N SER A 76 19.24 7.79 5.58
CA SER A 76 20.64 8.19 5.62
C SER A 76 21.57 7.06 5.19
N LEU A 77 22.75 7.44 4.70
CA LEU A 77 23.77 6.45 4.33
C LEU A 77 24.21 5.60 5.54
N ASP A 78 24.22 6.17 6.74
CA ASP A 78 24.64 5.45 7.92
C ASP A 78 23.61 4.40 8.37
N GLU A 79 22.32 4.70 8.21
CA GLU A 79 21.26 3.70 8.38
C GLU A 79 21.37 2.57 7.37
N LEU A 80 21.65 2.88 6.10
CA LEU A 80 21.84 1.86 5.06
C LEU A 80 23.04 0.98 5.34
N LYS A 81 24.16 1.56 5.85
CA LYS A 81 25.32 0.79 6.30
C LYS A 81 24.97 -0.15 7.45
N ALA A 82 24.24 0.35 8.46
CA ALA A 82 23.79 -0.46 9.60
C ALA A 82 22.90 -1.63 9.17
N ARG A 83 22.15 -1.47 8.06
CA ARG A 83 21.32 -2.51 7.44
C ARG A 83 22.05 -3.34 6.38
N ASN A 84 23.37 -3.29 6.39
CA ASN A 84 24.20 -4.02 5.42
C ASN A 84 23.88 -3.69 3.95
N TRP A 85 23.64 -2.41 3.66
CA TRP A 85 23.30 -1.87 2.34
C TRP A 85 21.97 -2.40 1.77
N ASN A 86 21.09 -2.89 2.61
CA ASN A 86 19.78 -3.34 2.19
C ASN A 86 18.88 -2.13 1.87
N LEU A 87 18.53 -1.97 0.59
CA LEU A 87 17.64 -0.93 0.08
C LEU A 87 16.14 -1.27 0.24
N ASP A 88 15.78 -2.42 0.80
CA ASP A 88 14.38 -2.74 1.11
C ASP A 88 13.93 -2.00 2.38
N CYS A 89 13.76 -0.69 2.24
CA CYS A 89 13.30 0.20 3.30
C CYS A 89 11.80 0.40 3.15
N LYS A 90 11.04 -0.12 4.11
CA LYS A 90 9.59 0.09 4.15
C LYS A 90 9.27 1.55 4.43
N ASN A 91 8.16 2.01 3.89
CA ASN A 91 7.65 3.35 4.16
C ASN A 91 7.31 3.51 5.66
N PRO A 92 7.97 4.45 6.38
CA PRO A 92 7.73 4.64 7.81
C PRO A 92 6.39 5.33 8.10
N HIS A 93 5.79 5.98 7.10
CA HIS A 93 4.51 6.70 7.24
C HIS A 93 3.30 5.81 6.99
N VAL A 94 3.47 4.64 6.40
CA VAL A 94 2.43 3.61 6.38
C VAL A 94 2.39 3.06 7.80
N GLY A 95 1.34 3.41 8.55
CA GLY A 95 1.11 2.88 9.89
C GLY A 95 1.27 1.37 9.87
N GLU A 96 1.75 0.81 10.98
CA GLU A 96 1.91 -0.63 11.14
C GLU A 96 0.67 -1.31 10.59
N GLN A 97 0.83 -2.15 9.57
CA GLN A 97 -0.23 -3.07 9.20
C GLN A 97 -0.58 -3.78 10.49
N ILE A 98 -1.80 -3.56 10.95
CA ILE A 98 -2.32 -4.20 12.15
C ILE A 98 -2.05 -5.69 11.93
N SER A 99 -1.00 -6.18 12.59
CA SER A 99 -0.76 -7.62 12.66
C SER A 99 -1.92 -8.15 13.46
N HIS A 100 -2.93 -8.65 12.78
CA HIS A 100 -4.04 -9.27 13.44
C HIS A 100 -3.48 -10.45 14.22
N ASP A 101 -3.61 -10.37 15.55
CA ASP A 101 -3.38 -11.52 16.42
C ASP A 101 -4.27 -12.65 15.89
N PRO A 102 -3.71 -13.78 15.44
CA PRO A 102 -4.51 -14.88 14.89
C PRO A 102 -5.59 -15.36 15.85
N ASP A 103 -5.32 -15.34 17.14
CA ASP A 103 -6.28 -15.75 18.16
C ASP A 103 -7.42 -14.74 18.32
N GLN A 104 -7.12 -13.45 18.19
CA GLN A 104 -8.15 -12.42 18.16
C GLN A 104 -9.02 -12.54 16.92
N LEU A 105 -8.41 -12.74 15.76
CA LEU A 105 -9.15 -12.92 14.51
C LEU A 105 -10.08 -14.14 14.53
N LEU A 106 -9.64 -15.23 15.14
CA LEU A 106 -10.46 -16.43 15.33
C LEU A 106 -11.65 -16.19 16.28
N ARG A 107 -11.44 -15.43 17.37
CA ARG A 107 -12.53 -15.03 18.28
C ARG A 107 -13.56 -14.16 17.57
N ASP A 108 -13.10 -13.15 16.84
CA ASP A 108 -13.98 -12.25 16.10
C ASP A 108 -14.76 -13.00 15.01
N TYR A 109 -14.12 -13.94 14.32
CA TYR A 109 -14.78 -14.83 13.36
C TYR A 109 -15.87 -15.70 14.01
N ALA A 110 -15.57 -16.32 15.14
CA ALA A 110 -16.53 -17.16 15.86
C ALA A 110 -17.74 -16.35 16.33
N GLN A 111 -17.53 -15.14 16.84
CA GLN A 111 -18.60 -14.23 17.22
C GLN A 111 -19.47 -13.84 16.03
N LEU A 112 -18.85 -13.44 14.93
CA LEU A 112 -19.56 -13.06 13.69
C LEU A 112 -20.43 -14.23 13.17
N GLN A 113 -19.93 -15.45 13.22
CA GLN A 113 -20.69 -16.64 12.83
C GLN A 113 -21.90 -16.87 13.74
N GLY A 114 -21.77 -16.63 15.05
CA GLY A 114 -22.87 -16.65 16.00
C GLY A 114 -23.96 -15.62 15.66
N ASP A 115 -23.57 -14.38 15.42
CA ASP A 115 -24.46 -13.27 15.06
C ASP A 115 -25.20 -13.55 13.74
N ILE A 116 -24.52 -14.08 12.74
CA ILE A 116 -25.14 -14.49 11.47
C ILE A 116 -26.20 -15.60 11.70
N SER A 117 -25.90 -16.59 12.52
CA SER A 117 -26.85 -17.66 12.83
C SER A 117 -28.09 -17.11 13.50
N GLN A 118 -27.93 -16.26 14.50
CA GLN A 118 -29.00 -15.61 15.22
C GLN A 118 -29.90 -14.77 14.28
N LEU A 119 -29.29 -13.96 13.41
CA LEU A 119 -30.02 -13.16 12.43
C LEU A 119 -30.79 -14.02 11.43
N ARG A 120 -30.22 -15.14 11.00
CA ARG A 120 -30.93 -16.12 10.15
C ARG A 120 -32.12 -16.72 10.81
N ASP A 121 -32.04 -17.08 12.09
CA ASP A 121 -33.14 -17.66 12.82
C ASP A 121 -34.26 -16.63 13.10
N GLN A 122 -33.91 -15.39 13.39
CA GLN A 122 -34.86 -14.27 13.46
C GLN A 122 -35.59 -14.06 12.14
N LEU A 123 -34.86 -14.05 11.03
CA LEU A 123 -35.46 -13.92 9.71
C LEU A 123 -36.42 -15.05 9.39
N LYS A 124 -36.05 -16.31 9.71
CA LYS A 124 -36.94 -17.47 9.54
C LYS A 124 -38.22 -17.33 10.38
N ALA A 125 -38.10 -16.86 11.62
CA ALA A 125 -39.25 -16.64 12.48
C ALA A 125 -40.22 -15.59 11.91
N VAL A 126 -39.70 -14.46 11.46
CA VAL A 126 -40.49 -13.39 10.82
C VAL A 126 -41.17 -13.88 9.53
N LEU A 127 -40.46 -14.65 8.71
CA LEU A 127 -41.00 -15.20 7.48
C LEU A 127 -42.12 -16.24 7.79
N ALA A 128 -41.94 -17.08 8.81
CA ALA A 128 -42.98 -18.04 9.24
C ALA A 128 -44.24 -17.30 9.70
N GLU A 129 -44.09 -16.29 10.56
CA GLU A 129 -45.21 -15.46 11.00
C GLU A 129 -45.93 -14.73 9.84
N ALA A 130 -45.17 -14.25 8.86
CA ALA A 130 -45.74 -13.58 7.68
C ALA A 130 -46.55 -14.54 6.77
N LEU A 131 -46.14 -15.81 6.71
CA LEU A 131 -46.82 -16.83 5.91
C LEU A 131 -48.06 -17.42 6.62
N GLU A 132 -48.13 -17.30 7.95
CA GLU A 132 -49.29 -17.74 8.71
C GLU A 132 -50.44 -16.72 8.79
N ARG A 133 -50.15 -15.47 8.37
CA ARG A 133 -51.20 -14.41 8.26
C ARG A 133 -51.97 -14.59 6.96
N PRO A 134 -53.30 -14.89 7.00
CA PRO A 134 -54.14 -15.07 5.81
C PRO A 134 -54.35 -13.76 5.05
#